data_282ca3c1f96550bf525c69a693d0c4fd
#
_entry.id   282ca3c1f96550bf525c69a693d0c4fd
#
_cell.length_a   1.000
_cell.length_b   1.000
_cell.length_c   1.000
_cell.angle_alpha   90.00
_cell.angle_beta   90.00
_cell.angle_gamma   90.00
#
_symmetry.space_group_name_H-M   'P 1'
#
loop_
_entity.id
_entity.type
_entity.pdbx_description
1 polymer ?
#
loop_
_entity_poly.entity_id
_entity_poly.type
_entity_poly.pdbx_seq_one_letter_code
_entity_poly.pdbx_strand_id
1 'polypeptide(L)'
;MFRLFSLFLSLSTQGKIILLKAIFLSLYSYVMFKMKPTWIRFGRLNQPEISDKFIDWEVVKDIKFSMYAVSKYMPMSLVCRHQAHVAKILFNQYKIPFKLYIGFRYGEDKSIQGHAWTEVQGKQITGFCNPEEYTIQAIYS
;
A
#
# COMPACT_ATOMS: atom_id res chain seq x y z
N MET A 1 21.55 5.54 11.49
CA MET A 1 20.83 4.85 12.58
C MET A 1 20.11 5.84 13.51
N PHE A 2 20.77 6.87 14.04
CA PHE A 2 20.18 7.90 14.91
C PHE A 2 18.95 8.63 14.35
N ARG A 3 18.93 8.95 13.05
CA ARG A 3 17.82 9.68 12.41
C ARG A 3 16.52 8.85 12.35
N LEU A 4 16.61 7.54 12.17
CA LEU A 4 15.46 6.64 12.18
C LEU A 4 14.86 6.48 13.57
N PHE A 5 15.72 6.37 14.58
CA PHE A 5 15.29 6.27 15.97
C PHE A 5 14.61 7.56 16.42
N SER A 6 15.14 8.71 16.06
CA SER A 6 14.54 10.01 16.30
C SER A 6 13.16 10.13 15.63
N LEU A 7 13.04 9.72 14.35
CA LEU A 7 11.76 9.71 13.65
C LEU A 7 10.74 8.77 14.30
N PHE A 8 11.18 7.59 14.74
CA PHE A 8 10.31 6.66 15.47
C PHE A 8 9.81 7.24 16.79
N LEU A 9 10.68 7.92 17.53
CA LEU A 9 10.30 8.55 18.80
C LEU A 9 9.29 9.69 18.61
N SER A 10 9.36 10.42 17.49
CA SER A 10 8.45 11.54 17.18
C SER A 10 7.06 11.08 16.73
N LEU A 11 6.87 9.80 16.38
CA LEU A 11 5.57 9.27 16.03
C LEU A 11 4.63 9.24 17.23
N SER A 12 3.34 9.48 16.98
CA SER A 12 2.28 9.24 17.95
C SER A 12 2.26 7.76 18.37
N THR A 13 1.63 7.44 19.48
CA THR A 13 1.43 6.03 19.90
C THR A 13 0.74 5.22 18.80
N GLN A 14 -0.25 5.80 18.15
CA GLN A 14 -0.95 5.18 17.02
C GLN A 14 -0.02 4.96 15.83
N GLY A 15 0.79 5.94 15.46
CA GLY A 15 1.77 5.83 14.39
C GLY A 15 2.81 4.73 14.64
N LYS A 16 3.26 4.56 15.89
CA LYS A 16 4.15 3.44 16.30
C LYS A 16 3.48 2.08 16.12
N ILE A 17 2.21 1.96 16.50
CA ILE A 17 1.43 0.74 16.34
C ILE A 17 1.25 0.43 14.85
N ILE A 18 0.92 1.41 14.02
CA ILE A 18 0.76 1.25 12.58
C ILE A 18 2.07 0.81 11.94
N LEU A 19 3.19 1.41 12.33
CA LEU A 19 4.51 1.04 11.82
C LEU A 19 4.87 -0.42 12.16
N LEU A 20 4.65 -0.84 13.41
CA LEU A 20 4.87 -2.23 13.81
C LEU A 20 3.99 -3.20 13.01
N LYS A 21 2.69 -2.88 12.86
CA LYS A 21 1.79 -3.66 12.02
C LYS A 21 2.27 -3.72 10.57
N ALA A 22 2.71 -2.61 10.00
CA ALA A 22 3.23 -2.56 8.65
C ALA A 22 4.45 -3.47 8.45
N ILE A 23 5.37 -3.51 9.42
CA ILE A 23 6.52 -4.42 9.41
C ILE A 23 6.07 -5.88 9.38
N PHE A 24 5.22 -6.31 10.33
CA PHE A 24 4.74 -7.69 10.39
C PHE A 24 3.92 -8.09 9.17
N LEU A 25 3.01 -7.23 8.71
CA LEU A 25 2.20 -7.47 7.53
C LEU A 25 3.04 -7.53 6.25
N SER A 26 4.15 -6.80 6.18
CA SER A 26 5.06 -6.85 5.05
C SER A 26 5.83 -8.16 4.99
N LEU A 27 6.29 -8.67 6.14
CA LEU A 27 6.86 -10.02 6.24
C LEU A 27 5.84 -11.08 5.82
N TYR A 28 4.64 -11.00 6.37
CA TYR A 28 3.55 -11.90 6.03
C TYR A 28 3.23 -11.85 4.52
N SER A 29 3.05 -10.66 3.97
CA SER A 29 2.76 -10.47 2.55
C SER A 29 3.88 -11.04 1.67
N TYR A 30 5.14 -10.79 2.01
CA TYR A 30 6.30 -11.32 1.28
C TYR A 30 6.30 -12.84 1.23
N VAL A 31 6.10 -13.49 2.39
CA VAL A 31 6.04 -14.96 2.49
C VAL A 31 4.85 -15.52 1.70
N MET A 32 3.68 -14.90 1.84
CA MET A 32 2.46 -15.35 1.17
C MET A 32 2.57 -15.26 -0.36
N PHE A 33 3.11 -14.16 -0.90
CA PHE A 33 3.35 -14.02 -2.33
C PHE A 33 4.34 -15.05 -2.87
N LYS A 34 5.31 -15.46 -2.04
CA LYS A 34 6.30 -16.47 -2.41
C LYS A 34 5.75 -17.89 -2.35
N MET A 35 4.93 -18.21 -1.34
CA MET A 35 4.45 -19.57 -1.09
C MET A 35 3.10 -19.88 -1.75
N LYS A 36 2.14 -18.96 -1.66
CA LYS A 36 0.75 -19.16 -2.11
C LYS A 36 0.15 -17.89 -2.71
N PRO A 37 0.63 -17.44 -3.87
CA PRO A 37 0.18 -16.17 -4.47
C PRO A 37 -1.32 -16.16 -4.79
N THR A 38 -1.92 -17.32 -5.03
CA THR A 38 -3.36 -17.47 -5.34
C THR A 38 -4.29 -17.19 -4.15
N TRP A 39 -3.77 -17.17 -2.93
CA TRP A 39 -4.56 -16.89 -1.72
C TRP A 39 -4.69 -15.39 -1.44
N ILE A 40 -3.90 -14.58 -2.12
CA ILE A 40 -3.89 -13.14 -1.90
C ILE A 40 -5.06 -12.52 -2.67
N ARG A 41 -5.94 -11.87 -1.92
CA ARG A 41 -7.08 -11.12 -2.47
C ARG A 41 -6.86 -9.62 -2.27
N PHE A 42 -6.97 -8.86 -3.34
CA PHE A 42 -6.82 -7.40 -3.28
C PHE A 42 -8.08 -6.65 -2.84
N GLY A 43 -9.21 -7.31 -2.77
CA GLY A 43 -10.47 -6.71 -2.36
C GLY A 43 -11.63 -7.15 -3.26
N ARG A 44 -12.69 -6.35 -3.30
CA ARG A 44 -13.83 -6.54 -4.18
C ARG A 44 -13.67 -5.66 -5.42
N LEU A 45 -13.93 -6.23 -6.60
CA LEU A 45 -13.87 -5.50 -7.86
C LEU A 45 -14.96 -4.44 -7.95
N ASN A 46 -14.57 -3.24 -8.41
CA ASN A 46 -15.48 -2.19 -8.86
C ASN A 46 -16.63 -1.82 -7.89
N GLN A 47 -16.36 -1.78 -6.60
CA GLN A 47 -17.35 -1.25 -5.66
C GLN A 47 -17.40 0.29 -5.77
N PRO A 48 -18.59 0.89 -5.79
CA PRO A 48 -18.73 2.32 -5.75
C PRO A 48 -18.13 2.86 -4.45
N GLU A 49 -17.37 3.93 -4.56
CA GLU A 49 -16.81 4.63 -3.41
C GLU A 49 -17.96 5.18 -2.57
N ILE A 50 -18.06 4.75 -1.31
CA ILE A 50 -18.95 5.39 -0.36
C ILE A 50 -18.27 6.68 0.07
N SER A 51 -18.58 7.77 -0.64
CA SER A 51 -17.92 9.08 -0.50
C SER A 51 -18.15 9.79 0.84
N ASP A 52 -19.17 9.37 1.61
CA ASP A 52 -19.59 10.06 2.83
C ASP A 52 -18.96 9.51 4.12
N LYS A 53 -18.00 8.60 4.04
CA LYS A 53 -17.30 8.14 5.25
C LYS A 53 -16.27 9.18 5.70
N PHE A 54 -16.34 9.50 6.99
CA PHE A 54 -15.28 10.27 7.64
C PHE A 54 -13.93 9.56 7.47
N ILE A 55 -12.94 10.30 6.96
CA ILE A 55 -11.58 9.81 6.79
C ILE A 55 -10.69 10.43 7.85
N ASP A 56 -10.10 9.58 8.67
CA ASP A 56 -9.05 9.99 9.59
C ASP A 56 -7.72 10.15 8.82
N TRP A 57 -7.46 11.38 8.41
CA TRP A 57 -6.26 11.71 7.63
C TRP A 57 -4.96 11.56 8.42
N GLU A 58 -4.98 11.63 9.75
CA GLU A 58 -3.79 11.35 10.56
C GLU A 58 -3.41 9.87 10.45
N VAL A 59 -4.39 8.97 10.52
CA VAL A 59 -4.17 7.54 10.28
C VAL A 59 -3.66 7.28 8.86
N VAL A 60 -4.22 7.95 7.86
CA VAL A 60 -3.75 7.82 6.46
C VAL A 60 -2.29 8.26 6.32
N LYS A 61 -1.90 9.36 6.96
CA LYS A 61 -0.51 9.83 6.98
C LYS A 61 0.42 8.82 7.67
N ASP A 62 0.00 8.26 8.80
CA ASP A 62 0.75 7.25 9.54
C ASP A 62 0.94 5.98 8.71
N ILE A 63 -0.11 5.53 7.98
CA ILE A 63 -0.02 4.40 7.05
C ILE A 63 0.96 4.72 5.93
N LYS A 64 0.82 5.88 5.28
CA LYS A 64 1.72 6.32 4.19
C LYS A 64 3.18 6.35 4.64
N PHE A 65 3.45 6.96 5.79
CA PHE A 65 4.79 7.01 6.38
C PHE A 65 5.32 5.60 6.67
N SER A 66 4.50 4.74 7.30
CA SER A 66 4.89 3.38 7.66
C SER A 66 5.23 2.55 6.42
N MET A 67 4.42 2.65 5.36
CA MET A 67 4.68 1.95 4.10
C MET A 67 5.96 2.44 3.42
N TYR A 68 6.20 3.75 3.44
CA TYR A 68 7.45 4.32 2.93
C TYR A 68 8.67 3.82 3.74
N ALA A 69 8.59 3.86 5.07
CA ALA A 69 9.67 3.41 5.94
C ALA A 69 9.98 1.92 5.73
N VAL A 70 8.95 1.09 5.69
CA VAL A 70 9.09 -0.35 5.46
C VAL A 70 9.71 -0.65 4.09
N SER A 71 9.24 0.01 3.02
CA SER A 71 9.78 -0.20 1.67
C SER A 71 11.24 0.22 1.53
N LYS A 72 11.65 1.22 2.31
CA LYS A 72 13.02 1.77 2.25
C LYS A 72 14.02 1.00 3.11
N TYR A 73 13.58 0.49 4.26
CA TYR A 73 14.51 0.00 5.29
C TYR A 73 14.43 -1.50 5.55
N MET A 74 13.41 -2.19 5.05
CA MET A 74 13.39 -3.66 5.16
C MET A 74 14.36 -4.30 4.17
N PRO A 75 15.07 -5.36 4.61
CA PRO A 75 16.11 -6.03 3.80
C PRO A 75 15.55 -6.90 2.67
N MET A 76 14.23 -6.87 2.42
CA MET A 76 13.58 -7.65 1.37
C MET A 76 13.01 -6.74 0.28
N SER A 77 13.00 -7.22 -0.96
CA SER A 77 12.39 -6.51 -2.09
C SER A 77 10.87 -6.49 -1.98
N LEU A 78 10.34 -5.45 -1.36
CA LEU A 78 8.91 -5.20 -1.31
C LEU A 78 8.48 -4.45 -2.57
N VAL A 79 8.09 -5.19 -3.61
CA VAL A 79 7.57 -4.61 -4.84
C VAL A 79 6.16 -4.03 -4.62
N CYS A 80 5.68 -3.24 -5.57
CA CYS A 80 4.43 -2.49 -5.49
C CYS A 80 3.21 -3.34 -5.03
N ARG A 81 3.11 -4.61 -5.48
CA ARG A 81 2.00 -5.51 -5.08
C ARG A 81 2.03 -5.87 -3.59
N HIS A 82 3.21 -6.02 -2.97
CA HIS A 82 3.32 -6.25 -1.53
C HIS A 82 2.85 -5.01 -0.76
N GLN A 83 3.31 -3.85 -1.18
CA GLN A 83 2.92 -2.58 -0.57
C GLN A 83 1.41 -2.34 -0.67
N ALA A 84 0.82 -2.56 -1.84
CA ALA A 84 -0.62 -2.42 -2.06
C ALA A 84 -1.43 -3.40 -1.19
N HIS A 85 -0.98 -4.65 -1.05
CA HIS A 85 -1.63 -5.65 -0.21
C HIS A 85 -1.59 -5.28 1.27
N VAL A 86 -0.44 -4.82 1.78
CA VAL A 86 -0.31 -4.39 3.18
C VAL A 86 -1.15 -3.15 3.44
N ALA A 87 -1.10 -2.15 2.56
CA ALA A 87 -1.90 -0.94 2.67
C ALA A 87 -3.41 -1.26 2.72
N LYS A 88 -3.88 -2.15 1.85
CA LYS A 88 -5.27 -2.65 1.86
C LYS A 88 -5.66 -3.21 3.23
N ILE A 89 -4.82 -4.05 3.85
CA ILE A 89 -5.12 -4.64 5.16
C ILE A 89 -5.22 -3.53 6.21
N LEU A 90 -4.28 -2.58 6.21
CA LEU A 90 -4.28 -1.45 7.13
C LEU A 90 -5.51 -0.56 6.93
N PHE A 91 -5.87 -0.19 5.70
CA PHE A 91 -7.06 0.59 5.41
C PHE A 91 -8.33 -0.08 5.92
N ASN A 92 -8.47 -1.39 5.70
CA ASN A 92 -9.61 -2.15 6.22
C ASN A 92 -9.65 -2.18 7.75
N GLN A 93 -8.52 -2.36 8.43
CA GLN A 93 -8.45 -2.35 9.90
C GLN A 93 -8.88 -1.00 10.48
N TYR A 94 -8.53 0.10 9.82
CA TYR A 94 -8.88 1.44 10.25
C TYR A 94 -10.14 2.01 9.58
N LYS A 95 -10.88 1.16 8.83
CA LYS A 95 -12.14 1.52 8.13
C LYS A 95 -12.00 2.73 7.19
N ILE A 96 -10.83 2.88 6.59
CA ILE A 96 -10.54 3.93 5.62
C ILE A 96 -10.97 3.45 4.22
N PRO A 97 -11.85 4.18 3.53
CA PRO A 97 -12.20 3.87 2.15
C PRO A 97 -10.99 4.12 1.24
N PHE A 98 -10.71 3.18 0.35
CA PHE A 98 -9.56 3.24 -0.54
C PHE A 98 -9.90 2.65 -1.90
N LYS A 99 -9.09 2.96 -2.90
CA LYS A 99 -9.03 2.26 -4.19
C LYS A 99 -7.64 1.67 -4.37
N LEU A 100 -7.58 0.43 -4.81
CA LEU A 100 -6.36 -0.26 -5.18
C LEU A 100 -6.43 -0.55 -6.67
N TYR A 101 -5.48 0.02 -7.40
CA TYR A 101 -5.37 -0.10 -8.84
C TYR A 101 -4.32 -1.14 -9.20
N ILE A 102 -4.63 -1.95 -10.18
CA ILE A 102 -3.67 -2.81 -10.88
C ILE A 102 -3.69 -2.40 -12.34
N GLY A 103 -2.53 -2.07 -12.85
CA GLY A 103 -2.36 -1.67 -14.24
C GLY A 103 -1.06 -2.22 -14.84
N PHE A 104 -0.89 -2.01 -16.12
CA PHE A 104 0.33 -2.33 -16.83
C PHE A 104 0.67 -1.24 -17.87
N ARG A 105 1.94 -1.16 -18.20
CA ARG A 105 2.44 -0.38 -19.33
C ARG A 105 3.44 -1.20 -20.14
N TYR A 106 3.71 -0.78 -21.35
CA TYR A 106 4.78 -1.36 -22.14
C TYR A 106 6.09 -0.59 -21.86
N GLY A 107 7.15 -1.32 -21.55
CA GLY A 107 8.50 -0.78 -21.49
C GLY A 107 9.05 -0.43 -22.87
N GLU A 108 10.19 0.23 -22.92
CA GLU A 108 10.89 0.56 -24.18
C GLU A 108 11.24 -0.69 -25.00
N ASP A 109 11.52 -1.79 -24.33
CA ASP A 109 11.81 -3.12 -24.90
C ASP A 109 10.52 -3.91 -25.24
N LYS A 110 9.35 -3.28 -25.20
CA LYS A 110 8.03 -3.88 -25.37
C LYS A 110 7.65 -4.94 -24.31
N SER A 111 8.41 -5.05 -23.24
CA SER A 111 8.02 -5.88 -22.10
C SER A 111 6.81 -5.30 -21.38
N ILE A 112 5.98 -6.17 -20.81
CA ILE A 112 4.83 -5.74 -19.99
C ILE A 112 5.33 -5.49 -18.56
N GLN A 113 5.17 -4.25 -18.10
CA GLN A 113 5.49 -3.83 -16.75
C GLN A 113 4.20 -3.64 -15.93
N GLY A 114 3.91 -4.60 -15.06
CA GLY A 114 2.78 -4.50 -14.13
C GLY A 114 3.07 -3.57 -12.96
N HIS A 115 2.06 -2.84 -12.51
CA HIS A 115 2.16 -1.97 -11.34
C HIS A 115 0.89 -2.03 -10.49
N ALA A 116 1.04 -1.78 -9.20
CA ALA A 116 -0.08 -1.69 -8.26
C ALA A 116 0.11 -0.47 -7.35
N TRP A 117 -0.96 0.31 -7.17
CA TRP A 117 -0.94 1.47 -6.27
C TRP A 117 -2.25 1.60 -5.53
N THR A 118 -2.22 2.33 -4.42
CA THR A 118 -3.42 2.61 -3.63
C THR A 118 -3.68 4.10 -3.52
N GLU A 119 -4.95 4.46 -3.50
CA GLU A 119 -5.42 5.83 -3.34
C GLU A 119 -6.50 5.94 -2.27
N VAL A 120 -6.49 7.07 -1.57
CA VAL A 120 -7.55 7.49 -0.66
C VAL A 120 -8.02 8.87 -1.15
N GLN A 121 -9.27 8.99 -1.56
CA GLN A 121 -9.84 10.21 -2.18
C GLN A 121 -8.92 10.81 -3.27
N GLY A 122 -8.46 9.99 -4.20
CA GLY A 122 -7.62 10.43 -5.31
C GLY A 122 -6.17 10.77 -4.95
N LYS A 123 -5.76 10.62 -3.67
CA LYS A 123 -4.36 10.82 -3.25
C LYS A 123 -3.64 9.49 -3.19
N GLN A 124 -2.55 9.32 -3.92
CA GLN A 124 -1.73 8.12 -3.87
C GLN A 124 -1.06 7.95 -2.50
N ILE A 125 -1.19 6.77 -1.95
CA ILE A 125 -0.62 6.40 -0.65
C ILE A 125 0.56 5.44 -0.81
N THR A 126 0.45 4.45 -1.69
CA THR A 126 1.55 3.51 -2.03
C THR A 126 1.68 3.35 -3.53
N GLY A 127 2.83 2.88 -3.98
CA GLY A 127 3.07 2.59 -5.39
C GLY A 127 3.07 3.84 -6.26
N PHE A 128 3.72 4.92 -5.82
CA PHE A 128 3.72 6.21 -6.53
C PHE A 128 4.13 6.06 -7.99
N CYS A 129 3.26 6.52 -8.88
CA CYS A 129 3.45 6.49 -10.33
C CYS A 129 2.65 7.63 -10.99
N ASN A 130 2.86 7.84 -12.28
CA ASN A 130 1.93 8.61 -13.11
C ASN A 130 0.84 7.64 -13.63
N PRO A 131 -0.42 7.71 -13.14
CA PRO A 131 -1.47 6.78 -13.55
C PRO A 131 -1.78 6.79 -15.04
N GLU A 132 -1.55 7.93 -15.72
CA GLU A 132 -1.81 8.10 -17.15
C GLU A 132 -0.90 7.22 -18.04
N GLU A 133 0.24 6.79 -17.50
CA GLU A 133 1.17 5.89 -18.21
C GLU A 133 0.73 4.42 -18.17
N TYR A 134 -0.30 4.10 -17.38
CA TYR A 134 -0.74 2.72 -17.15
C TYR A 134 -2.13 2.47 -17.72
N THR A 135 -2.28 1.32 -18.38
CA THR A 135 -3.60 0.77 -18.69
C THR A 135 -4.14 0.07 -17.45
N ILE A 136 -5.23 0.60 -16.89
CA ILE A 136 -5.85 0.02 -15.69
C ILE A 136 -6.54 -1.29 -16.07
N GLN A 137 -6.15 -2.36 -15.39
CA GLN A 137 -6.69 -3.70 -15.59
C GLN A 137 -7.76 -4.05 -14.54
N ALA A 138 -7.59 -3.60 -13.31
CA ALA A 138 -8.53 -3.84 -12.23
C ALA A 138 -8.48 -2.73 -11.18
N ILE A 139 -9.65 -2.44 -10.58
CA ILE A 139 -9.81 -1.54 -9.45
C ILE A 139 -10.49 -2.32 -8.33
N TYR A 140 -9.90 -2.34 -7.17
CA TYR A 140 -10.43 -2.99 -5.96
C TYR A 140 -10.71 -1.96 -4.86
N SER A 141 -11.62 -2.30 -3.97
CA SER A 141 -11.92 -1.53 -2.76
C SER A 141 -12.21 -2.46 -1.57
#